data_c7aafbc6a83eb9ec9c3171971ee2a8d7
#
_entry.id   c7aafbc6a83eb9ec9c3171971ee2a8d7
#
_cell.length_a   1.000
_cell.length_b   1.000
_cell.length_c   1.000
_cell.angle_alpha   90.00
_cell.angle_beta   90.00
_cell.angle_gamma   90.00
#
_symmetry.space_group_name_H-M   'P 1'
#
loop_
_entity.id
_entity.type
_entity.pdbx_description
1 polymer ?
#
loop_
_entity_poly.entity_id
_entity_poly.type
_entity_poly.pdbx_seq_one_letter_code
_entity_poly.pdbx_strand_id
1 'polypeptide(L)'
;MHYQGEQFEGKHFDEDLEAVKFENCRFIDCDFTRAKLSGAEFSGCAFTTSDGDKGCSFSFADIRDTSFRNCRLALASFRGADGFGAEFRDCDLKGADFRQASFANFITTKSYFCSIFITGCNLSYADFEGQLFEKCELTENIWRGANLSGVSMDGADLSRGDFSSDSWGTFSLKNCDLRHVDLHGLDIRRMDLTGVKICDWQQESLLSPLGLVVS
;
A
#
# COMPACT_ATOMS: atom_id res chain seq x y z
N MET A 1 -23.51 -11.87 3.57
CA MET A 1 -23.41 -12.28 4.99
C MET A 1 -22.78 -11.14 5.76
N HIS A 2 -23.11 -10.94 7.06
CA HIS A 2 -22.58 -9.82 7.85
C HIS A 2 -22.25 -10.29 9.26
N TYR A 3 -21.01 -10.02 9.70
CA TYR A 3 -20.51 -10.33 11.03
C TYR A 3 -20.15 -9.02 11.73
N GLN A 4 -20.56 -8.85 12.99
CA GLN A 4 -20.31 -7.63 13.75
C GLN A 4 -19.84 -7.94 15.18
N GLY A 5 -18.67 -7.40 15.53
CA GLY A 5 -18.10 -7.55 16.88
C GLY A 5 -17.66 -8.96 17.25
N GLU A 6 -17.54 -9.85 16.26
CA GLU A 6 -17.21 -11.24 16.50
C GLU A 6 -15.69 -11.46 16.65
N GLN A 7 -15.34 -12.51 17.37
CA GLN A 7 -13.96 -13.00 17.49
C GLN A 7 -13.82 -14.37 16.85
N PHE A 8 -12.84 -14.47 15.96
CA PHE A 8 -12.42 -15.73 15.33
C PHE A 8 -11.00 -16.03 15.81
N GLU A 9 -10.74 -17.29 16.16
CA GLU A 9 -9.44 -17.73 16.69
C GLU A 9 -9.02 -19.05 16.03
N GLY A 10 -7.79 -19.09 15.51
CA GLY A 10 -7.19 -20.26 14.87
C GLY A 10 -7.96 -20.75 13.63
N LYS A 11 -8.83 -19.92 13.05
CA LYS A 11 -9.66 -20.35 11.93
C LYS A 11 -8.91 -20.20 10.61
N HIS A 12 -8.95 -21.25 9.79
CA HIS A 12 -8.63 -21.19 8.37
C HIS A 12 -9.91 -20.91 7.59
N PHE A 13 -9.87 -19.83 6.76
CA PHE A 13 -11.02 -19.40 5.97
C PHE A 13 -10.89 -19.96 4.55
N ASP A 14 -11.49 -21.14 4.31
CA ASP A 14 -11.53 -21.81 3.02
C ASP A 14 -12.91 -21.73 2.34
N GLU A 15 -13.90 -21.18 3.05
CA GLU A 15 -15.20 -20.88 2.50
C GLU A 15 -15.19 -19.68 1.56
N ASP A 16 -16.24 -19.57 0.74
CA ASP A 16 -16.49 -18.43 -0.11
C ASP A 16 -16.97 -17.23 0.74
N LEU A 17 -16.14 -16.19 0.79
CA LEU A 17 -16.40 -14.96 1.53
C LEU A 17 -16.60 -13.76 0.60
N GLU A 18 -16.97 -14.00 -0.65
CA GLU A 18 -17.24 -12.92 -1.62
C GLU A 18 -18.36 -12.00 -1.10
N ALA A 19 -18.11 -10.70 -1.16
CA ALA A 19 -19.01 -9.64 -0.71
C ALA A 19 -19.51 -9.77 0.75
N VAL A 20 -18.78 -10.51 1.59
CA VAL A 20 -19.09 -10.62 3.04
C VAL A 20 -18.62 -9.35 3.75
N LYS A 21 -19.38 -8.90 4.76
CA LYS A 21 -19.04 -7.76 5.59
C LYS A 21 -18.64 -8.17 6.98
N PHE A 22 -17.51 -7.62 7.45
CA PHE A 22 -17.01 -7.78 8.81
C PHE A 22 -16.83 -6.40 9.44
N GLU A 23 -17.54 -6.14 10.53
CA GLU A 23 -17.45 -4.88 11.27
C GLU A 23 -16.95 -5.11 12.68
N ASN A 24 -15.87 -4.41 13.07
CA ASN A 24 -15.29 -4.47 14.41
C ASN A 24 -14.97 -5.90 14.90
N CYS A 25 -14.63 -6.79 13.95
CA CYS A 25 -14.28 -8.17 14.25
C CYS A 25 -12.81 -8.32 14.61
N ARG A 26 -12.49 -9.39 15.36
CA ARG A 26 -11.12 -9.75 15.74
C ARG A 26 -10.78 -11.12 15.16
N PHE A 27 -9.67 -11.18 14.44
CA PHE A 27 -9.13 -12.40 13.86
C PHE A 27 -7.79 -12.67 14.54
N ILE A 28 -7.74 -13.72 15.40
CA ILE A 28 -6.57 -14.10 16.16
C ILE A 28 -6.05 -15.42 15.62
N ASP A 29 -4.78 -15.48 15.22
CA ASP A 29 -4.16 -16.67 14.60
C ASP A 29 -4.96 -17.23 13.40
N CYS A 30 -5.68 -16.33 12.68
CA CYS A 30 -6.50 -16.73 11.55
C CYS A 30 -5.68 -16.76 10.26
N ASP A 31 -6.05 -17.67 9.35
CA ASP A 31 -5.41 -17.84 8.06
C ASP A 31 -6.43 -17.69 6.92
N PHE A 32 -6.17 -16.68 6.06
CA PHE A 32 -6.94 -16.39 4.85
C PHE A 32 -6.16 -16.79 3.58
N THR A 33 -5.17 -17.67 3.71
CA THR A 33 -4.37 -18.13 2.57
C THR A 33 -5.27 -18.75 1.51
N ARG A 34 -5.23 -18.21 0.28
CA ARG A 34 -6.09 -18.59 -0.86
C ARG A 34 -7.59 -18.36 -0.65
N ALA A 35 -7.99 -17.59 0.36
CA ALA A 35 -9.39 -17.25 0.58
C ALA A 35 -9.97 -16.46 -0.61
N LYS A 36 -11.26 -16.65 -0.87
CA LYS A 36 -12.03 -15.88 -1.85
C LYS A 36 -12.72 -14.73 -1.13
N LEU A 37 -12.13 -13.54 -1.24
CA LEU A 37 -12.56 -12.34 -0.54
C LEU A 37 -13.01 -11.23 -1.51
N SER A 38 -13.18 -11.54 -2.80
CA SER A 38 -13.54 -10.52 -3.79
C SER A 38 -14.78 -9.73 -3.36
N GLY A 39 -14.65 -8.39 -3.33
CA GLY A 39 -15.72 -7.49 -2.89
C GLY A 39 -16.05 -7.56 -1.40
N ALA A 40 -15.28 -8.29 -0.57
CA ALA A 40 -15.51 -8.30 0.87
C ALA A 40 -15.18 -6.95 1.51
N GLU A 41 -15.85 -6.63 2.61
CA GLU A 41 -15.65 -5.38 3.35
C GLU A 41 -15.23 -5.67 4.78
N PHE A 42 -14.10 -5.11 5.21
CA PHE A 42 -13.61 -5.15 6.57
C PHE A 42 -13.53 -3.73 7.13
N SER A 43 -14.27 -3.44 8.18
CA SER A 43 -14.29 -2.14 8.83
C SER A 43 -13.97 -2.26 10.33
N GLY A 44 -12.97 -1.53 10.82
CA GLY A 44 -12.57 -1.53 12.21
C GLY A 44 -12.05 -2.89 12.71
N CYS A 45 -11.61 -3.76 11.82
CA CYS A 45 -11.20 -5.12 12.14
C CYS A 45 -9.73 -5.18 12.59
N ALA A 46 -9.41 -6.21 13.39
CA ALA A 46 -8.06 -6.47 13.84
C ALA A 46 -7.61 -7.88 13.46
N PHE A 47 -6.44 -7.95 12.82
CA PHE A 47 -5.82 -9.19 12.35
C PHE A 47 -4.50 -9.37 13.10
N THR A 48 -4.48 -10.24 14.09
CA THR A 48 -3.36 -10.38 15.03
C THR A 48 -3.02 -11.86 15.23
N THR A 49 -1.83 -12.11 15.79
CA THR A 49 -1.47 -13.43 16.31
C THR A 49 -1.36 -13.36 17.83
N SER A 50 -1.48 -14.49 18.50
CA SER A 50 -1.44 -14.59 19.96
C SER A 50 -0.07 -14.21 20.52
N ASP A 51 1.01 -14.45 19.76
CA ASP A 51 2.38 -14.10 20.10
C ASP A 51 2.74 -12.64 19.74
N GLY A 52 1.94 -11.98 18.89
CA GLY A 52 2.19 -10.62 18.42
C GLY A 52 3.36 -10.46 17.43
N ASP A 53 4.04 -11.55 17.08
CA ASP A 53 5.23 -11.52 16.22
C ASP A 53 4.91 -11.59 14.72
N LYS A 54 3.68 -11.90 14.37
CA LYS A 54 3.19 -12.03 12.99
C LYS A 54 1.80 -11.44 12.84
N GLY A 55 1.42 -11.12 11.61
CA GLY A 55 0.04 -10.81 11.24
C GLY A 55 -0.66 -12.04 10.64
N CYS A 56 -1.97 -11.93 10.40
CA CYS A 56 -2.71 -12.95 9.65
C CYS A 56 -2.20 -13.06 8.21
N SER A 57 -2.32 -14.25 7.62
CA SER A 57 -1.94 -14.49 6.23
C SER A 57 -3.12 -14.30 5.29
N PHE A 58 -2.95 -13.48 4.26
CA PHE A 58 -3.78 -13.34 3.07
C PHE A 58 -3.00 -13.81 1.82
N SER A 59 -2.01 -14.68 2.02
CA SER A 59 -1.13 -15.10 0.92
C SER A 59 -1.91 -15.82 -0.17
N PHE A 60 -1.73 -15.38 -1.42
CA PHE A 60 -2.44 -15.91 -2.59
C PHE A 60 -3.97 -15.79 -2.52
N ALA A 61 -4.51 -14.97 -1.63
CA ALA A 61 -5.95 -14.71 -1.57
C ALA A 61 -6.42 -13.87 -2.77
N ASP A 62 -7.66 -14.09 -3.16
CA ASP A 62 -8.37 -13.21 -4.08
C ASP A 62 -9.00 -12.07 -3.26
N ILE A 63 -8.34 -10.92 -3.25
CA ILE A 63 -8.79 -9.71 -2.57
C ILE A 63 -9.20 -8.62 -3.57
N ARG A 64 -9.62 -8.99 -4.79
CA ARG A 64 -10.08 -8.03 -5.78
C ARG A 64 -11.29 -7.26 -5.26
N ASP A 65 -11.27 -5.95 -5.45
CA ASP A 65 -12.33 -5.06 -5.00
C ASP A 65 -12.65 -5.17 -3.49
N THR A 66 -11.75 -5.77 -2.69
CA THR A 66 -11.90 -5.87 -1.24
C THR A 66 -11.59 -4.54 -0.59
N SER A 67 -12.39 -4.14 0.39
CA SER A 67 -12.19 -2.90 1.15
C SER A 67 -11.77 -3.19 2.60
N PHE A 68 -10.62 -2.62 3.00
CA PHE A 68 -10.15 -2.59 4.38
C PHE A 68 -10.16 -1.15 4.87
N ARG A 69 -10.96 -0.84 5.89
CA ARG A 69 -11.09 0.51 6.46
C ARG A 69 -10.89 0.50 7.98
N ASN A 70 -10.01 1.37 8.47
CA ASN A 70 -9.67 1.46 9.90
C ASN A 70 -9.23 0.10 10.48
N CYS A 71 -8.51 -0.70 9.70
CA CYS A 71 -8.10 -2.05 10.09
C CYS A 71 -6.68 -2.09 10.65
N ARG A 72 -6.44 -2.98 11.62
CA ARG A 72 -5.09 -3.31 12.11
C ARG A 72 -4.59 -4.55 11.38
N LEU A 73 -3.66 -4.35 10.46
CA LEU A 73 -3.08 -5.33 9.56
C LEU A 73 -1.54 -5.37 9.67
N ALA A 74 -1.00 -4.90 10.80
CA ALA A 74 0.45 -4.92 11.00
C ALA A 74 1.01 -6.33 10.83
N LEU A 75 2.14 -6.46 10.12
CA LEU A 75 2.82 -7.71 9.80
C LEU A 75 1.98 -8.72 8.99
N ALA A 76 0.82 -8.33 8.45
CA ALA A 76 0.00 -9.19 7.62
C ALA A 76 0.74 -9.56 6.31
N SER A 77 0.55 -10.79 5.84
CA SER A 77 1.10 -11.23 4.57
C SER A 77 0.04 -11.18 3.47
N PHE A 78 0.25 -10.32 2.48
CA PHE A 78 -0.50 -10.28 1.21
C PHE A 78 0.30 -10.87 0.05
N ARG A 79 1.32 -11.66 0.37
CA ARG A 79 2.23 -12.21 -0.64
C ARG A 79 1.49 -13.01 -1.69
N GLY A 80 1.66 -12.63 -2.97
CA GLY A 80 1.02 -13.32 -4.10
C GLY A 80 -0.50 -13.13 -4.19
N ALA A 81 -1.11 -12.25 -3.38
CA ALA A 81 -2.53 -11.96 -3.44
C ALA A 81 -2.90 -11.27 -4.79
N ASP A 82 -4.09 -11.56 -5.31
CA ASP A 82 -4.69 -10.83 -6.41
C ASP A 82 -5.57 -9.71 -5.83
N GLY A 83 -5.11 -8.48 -5.95
CA GLY A 83 -5.71 -7.32 -5.30
C GLY A 83 -6.11 -6.20 -6.26
N PHE A 84 -6.40 -6.51 -7.54
CA PHE A 84 -6.89 -5.49 -8.47
C PHE A 84 -8.18 -4.84 -7.92
N GLY A 85 -8.19 -3.50 -7.79
CA GLY A 85 -9.31 -2.75 -7.22
C GLY A 85 -9.38 -2.73 -5.70
N ALA A 86 -8.44 -3.38 -4.98
CA ALA A 86 -8.43 -3.39 -3.52
C ALA A 86 -8.26 -1.98 -2.94
N GLU A 87 -8.90 -1.76 -1.79
CA GLU A 87 -8.89 -0.50 -1.07
C GLU A 87 -8.39 -0.68 0.37
N PHE A 88 -7.38 0.10 0.76
CA PHE A 88 -6.89 0.21 2.14
C PHE A 88 -7.01 1.68 2.57
N ARG A 89 -7.88 1.98 3.54
CA ARG A 89 -8.07 3.34 4.07
C ARG A 89 -7.87 3.37 5.57
N ASP A 90 -7.04 4.29 6.04
CA ASP A 90 -6.77 4.52 7.46
C ASP A 90 -6.34 3.24 8.20
N CYS A 91 -5.55 2.39 7.53
CA CYS A 91 -5.11 1.10 8.06
C CYS A 91 -3.69 1.16 8.63
N ASP A 92 -3.45 0.34 9.66
CA ASP A 92 -2.10 0.03 10.12
C ASP A 92 -1.58 -1.21 9.37
N LEU A 93 -0.70 -0.98 8.41
CA LEU A 93 -0.05 -1.99 7.56
C LEU A 93 1.46 -2.07 7.84
N LYS A 94 1.89 -1.62 9.03
CA LYS A 94 3.31 -1.62 9.40
C LYS A 94 3.91 -3.01 9.25
N GLY A 95 4.99 -3.11 8.45
CA GLY A 95 5.71 -4.36 8.20
C GLY A 95 4.94 -5.41 7.39
N ALA A 96 3.84 -5.04 6.73
CA ALA A 96 3.09 -5.96 5.87
C ALA A 96 3.89 -6.38 4.63
N ASP A 97 3.71 -7.62 4.18
CA ASP A 97 4.41 -8.19 3.02
C ASP A 97 3.48 -8.23 1.80
N PHE A 98 3.77 -7.37 0.81
CA PHE A 98 3.05 -7.30 -0.47
C PHE A 98 3.84 -7.89 -1.65
N ARG A 99 4.95 -8.56 -1.38
CA ARG A 99 5.76 -9.13 -2.47
C ARG A 99 4.94 -10.09 -3.33
N GLN A 100 5.15 -10.02 -4.64
CA GLN A 100 4.46 -10.88 -5.62
C GLN A 100 2.93 -10.70 -5.64
N ALA A 101 2.35 -9.78 -4.87
CA ALA A 101 0.96 -9.42 -5.04
C ALA A 101 0.74 -8.78 -6.42
N SER A 102 -0.47 -8.85 -6.96
CA SER A 102 -0.81 -8.23 -8.23
C SER A 102 -1.94 -7.23 -8.05
N PHE A 103 -1.67 -5.98 -8.39
CA PHE A 103 -2.66 -4.90 -8.43
C PHE A 103 -2.89 -4.43 -9.87
N ALA A 104 -2.41 -5.20 -10.84
CA ALA A 104 -2.48 -4.88 -12.25
C ALA A 104 -3.34 -5.89 -13.01
N ASN A 105 -4.15 -5.37 -13.94
CA ASN A 105 -4.85 -6.19 -14.91
C ASN A 105 -4.11 -6.13 -16.24
N PHE A 106 -3.59 -7.27 -16.70
CA PHE A 106 -2.82 -7.39 -17.93
C PHE A 106 -3.74 -7.72 -19.11
N ILE A 107 -3.84 -6.79 -20.07
CA ILE A 107 -4.54 -7.00 -21.33
C ILE A 107 -3.63 -7.80 -22.30
N THR A 108 -2.35 -7.49 -22.27
CA THR A 108 -1.28 -8.20 -23.02
C THR A 108 -0.03 -8.23 -22.16
N THR A 109 1.03 -8.93 -22.60
CA THR A 109 2.33 -8.93 -21.90
C THR A 109 2.99 -7.54 -21.78
N LYS A 110 2.51 -6.54 -22.55
CA LYS A 110 3.07 -5.18 -22.59
C LYS A 110 2.04 -4.09 -22.28
N SER A 111 0.78 -4.45 -22.08
CA SER A 111 -0.30 -3.50 -21.83
C SER A 111 -1.09 -3.94 -20.62
N TYR A 112 -1.06 -3.13 -19.59
CA TYR A 112 -1.75 -3.34 -18.33
C TYR A 112 -2.25 -2.01 -17.76
N PHE A 113 -3.10 -2.08 -16.78
CA PHE A 113 -3.47 -0.94 -15.94
C PHE A 113 -3.55 -1.40 -14.48
N CYS A 114 -3.12 -0.53 -13.59
CA CYS A 114 -3.13 -0.77 -12.16
C CYS A 114 -4.39 -0.17 -11.54
N SER A 115 -4.90 -0.82 -10.50
CA SER A 115 -5.96 -0.29 -9.67
C SER A 115 -5.76 -0.77 -8.25
N ILE A 116 -5.33 0.13 -7.38
CA ILE A 116 -5.31 -0.03 -5.93
C ILE A 116 -5.46 1.36 -5.31
N PHE A 117 -6.12 1.43 -4.17
CA PHE A 117 -6.31 2.64 -3.39
C PHE A 117 -5.70 2.42 -2.01
N ILE A 118 -4.64 3.15 -1.66
CA ILE A 118 -4.02 3.11 -0.33
C ILE A 118 -3.94 4.55 0.17
N THR A 119 -4.76 4.89 1.15
CA THR A 119 -4.86 6.28 1.63
C THR A 119 -4.87 6.34 3.15
N GLY A 120 -4.10 7.27 3.73
CA GLY A 120 -4.05 7.49 5.18
C GLY A 120 -3.43 6.32 5.97
N CYS A 121 -2.70 5.42 5.32
CA CYS A 121 -2.20 4.20 5.94
C CYS A 121 -0.78 4.35 6.51
N ASN A 122 -0.50 3.60 7.58
CA ASN A 122 0.86 3.40 8.06
C ASN A 122 1.49 2.21 7.32
N LEU A 123 2.36 2.50 6.36
CA LEU A 123 3.09 1.52 5.55
C LEU A 123 4.57 1.39 5.99
N SER A 124 4.90 1.88 7.19
CA SER A 124 6.28 1.84 7.68
C SER A 124 6.80 0.40 7.68
N TYR A 125 7.99 0.21 7.11
CA TYR A 125 8.65 -1.11 7.01
C TYR A 125 7.90 -2.17 6.20
N ALA A 126 6.83 -1.82 5.48
CA ALA A 126 6.15 -2.74 4.57
C ALA A 126 7.03 -3.06 3.35
N ASP A 127 6.86 -4.25 2.79
CA ASP A 127 7.63 -4.72 1.64
C ASP A 127 6.78 -4.72 0.36
N PHE A 128 7.13 -3.81 -0.55
CA PHE A 128 6.48 -3.62 -1.85
C PHE A 128 7.41 -3.94 -3.03
N GLU A 129 8.49 -4.69 -2.80
CA GLU A 129 9.49 -4.97 -3.84
C GLU A 129 8.85 -5.35 -5.18
N GLY A 130 9.21 -4.60 -6.23
CA GLY A 130 8.80 -4.86 -7.63
C GLY A 130 7.32 -4.59 -7.95
N GLN A 131 6.56 -3.94 -7.05
CA GLN A 131 5.15 -3.65 -7.28
C GLN A 131 4.92 -2.59 -8.38
N LEU A 132 3.74 -2.70 -9.02
CA LEU A 132 3.26 -1.76 -10.02
C LEU A 132 2.10 -0.96 -9.46
N PHE A 133 2.32 0.35 -9.28
CA PHE A 133 1.34 1.30 -8.73
C PHE A 133 1.08 2.48 -9.68
N GLU A 134 1.25 2.24 -10.97
CA GLU A 134 1.09 3.30 -11.98
C GLU A 134 -0.31 3.90 -11.97
N LYS A 135 -0.38 5.22 -11.85
CA LYS A 135 -1.62 6.01 -11.81
C LYS A 135 -2.57 5.66 -10.67
N CYS A 136 -2.08 5.01 -9.61
CA CYS A 136 -2.86 4.66 -8.43
C CYS A 136 -3.00 5.83 -7.45
N GLU A 137 -4.02 5.76 -6.58
CA GLU A 137 -4.23 6.71 -5.48
C GLU A 137 -3.52 6.19 -4.22
N LEU A 138 -2.42 6.88 -3.83
CA LEU A 138 -1.54 6.48 -2.74
C LEU A 138 -1.27 7.65 -1.78
N THR A 139 -2.30 8.42 -1.48
CA THR A 139 -2.18 9.69 -0.76
C THR A 139 -2.10 9.51 0.77
N GLU A 140 -1.42 10.46 1.45
CA GLU A 140 -1.42 10.58 2.91
C GLU A 140 -0.82 9.38 3.65
N ASN A 141 0.00 8.57 2.99
CA ASN A 141 0.60 7.37 3.58
C ASN A 141 1.95 7.63 4.24
N ILE A 142 2.25 6.86 5.28
CA ILE A 142 3.57 6.85 5.94
C ILE A 142 4.39 5.69 5.34
N TRP A 143 5.41 6.03 4.53
CA TRP A 143 6.27 5.07 3.81
C TRP A 143 7.63 4.85 4.49
N ARG A 144 7.82 5.32 5.72
CA ARG A 144 9.12 5.28 6.40
C ARG A 144 9.68 3.89 6.52
N GLY A 145 10.87 3.67 5.95
CA GLY A 145 11.55 2.38 5.96
C GLY A 145 10.87 1.28 5.12
N ALA A 146 9.85 1.63 4.30
CA ALA A 146 9.27 0.68 3.38
C ALA A 146 10.27 0.25 2.30
N ASN A 147 10.26 -1.03 1.91
CA ASN A 147 11.04 -1.51 0.78
C ASN A 147 10.29 -1.18 -0.53
N LEU A 148 10.80 -0.17 -1.23
CA LEU A 148 10.27 0.31 -2.52
C LEU A 148 11.19 -0.08 -3.69
N SER A 149 12.07 -1.05 -3.52
CA SER A 149 13.03 -1.44 -4.56
C SER A 149 12.33 -1.94 -5.81
N GLY A 150 12.58 -1.27 -6.95
CA GLY A 150 12.01 -1.63 -8.25
C GLY A 150 10.51 -1.36 -8.41
N VAL A 151 9.90 -0.61 -7.49
CA VAL A 151 8.49 -0.20 -7.60
C VAL A 151 8.32 0.81 -8.74
N SER A 152 7.26 0.66 -9.55
CA SER A 152 6.82 1.69 -10.49
C SER A 152 5.63 2.46 -9.89
N MET A 153 5.82 3.77 -9.67
CA MET A 153 4.75 4.67 -9.20
C MET A 153 4.37 5.71 -10.27
N ASP A 154 4.77 5.51 -11.52
CA ASP A 154 4.59 6.50 -12.58
C ASP A 154 3.13 6.97 -12.70
N GLY A 155 2.93 8.27 -12.58
CA GLY A 155 1.61 8.90 -12.62
C GLY A 155 0.76 8.73 -11.35
N ALA A 156 1.27 8.10 -10.29
CA ALA A 156 0.53 7.95 -9.04
C ALA A 156 0.37 9.27 -8.29
N ASP A 157 -0.68 9.37 -7.49
CA ASP A 157 -0.85 10.43 -6.51
C ASP A 157 -0.24 10.00 -5.18
N LEU A 158 0.91 10.60 -4.84
CA LEU A 158 1.68 10.37 -3.61
C LEU A 158 1.59 11.58 -2.67
N SER A 159 0.69 12.51 -2.96
CA SER A 159 0.60 13.77 -2.22
C SER A 159 0.40 13.53 -0.73
N ARG A 160 1.01 14.39 0.10
CA ARG A 160 1.03 14.30 1.56
C ARG A 160 1.63 13.00 2.12
N GLY A 161 2.37 12.24 1.31
CA GLY A 161 3.10 11.06 1.75
C GLY A 161 4.32 11.43 2.61
N ASP A 162 4.67 10.56 3.54
CA ASP A 162 5.82 10.70 4.43
C ASP A 162 6.86 9.62 4.09
N PHE A 163 7.94 10.01 3.42
CA PHE A 163 9.00 9.13 2.95
C PHE A 163 10.28 9.31 3.78
N SER A 164 11.06 8.24 3.93
CA SER A 164 12.44 8.37 4.42
C SER A 164 13.34 8.95 3.34
N SER A 165 14.29 9.79 3.72
CA SER A 165 15.23 10.43 2.76
C SER A 165 16.09 9.44 1.98
N ASP A 166 16.31 8.24 2.50
CA ASP A 166 17.05 7.13 1.87
C ASP A 166 16.21 6.30 0.88
N SER A 167 14.90 6.50 0.86
CA SER A 167 14.01 5.82 -0.10
C SER A 167 14.15 6.36 -1.53
N TRP A 168 14.60 7.64 -1.67
CA TRP A 168 14.68 8.27 -2.98
C TRP A 168 15.67 7.57 -3.91
N GLY A 169 15.23 7.27 -5.13
CA GLY A 169 16.05 6.61 -6.16
C GLY A 169 15.89 5.09 -6.23
N THR A 170 15.07 4.49 -5.38
CA THR A 170 14.79 3.05 -5.40
C THR A 170 13.58 2.69 -6.25
N PHE A 171 12.76 3.68 -6.64
CA PHE A 171 11.51 3.54 -7.39
C PHE A 171 11.34 4.66 -8.42
N SER A 172 10.43 4.48 -9.37
CA SER A 172 10.18 5.49 -10.42
C SER A 172 9.04 6.44 -10.04
N LEU A 173 9.17 7.73 -10.48
CA LEU A 173 8.31 8.85 -10.06
C LEU A 173 7.79 9.70 -11.23
N LYS A 174 7.91 9.28 -12.48
CA LYS A 174 7.45 10.10 -13.61
C LYS A 174 5.98 10.46 -13.48
N ASN A 175 5.65 11.71 -13.75
CA ASN A 175 4.29 12.24 -13.72
C ASN A 175 3.56 12.10 -12.35
N CYS A 176 4.26 11.77 -11.26
CA CYS A 176 3.67 11.67 -9.93
C CYS A 176 3.23 13.02 -9.38
N ASP A 177 2.27 12.97 -8.47
CA ASP A 177 1.93 14.10 -7.62
C ASP A 177 2.66 13.99 -6.28
N LEU A 178 3.66 14.87 -6.03
CA LEU A 178 4.44 14.92 -4.79
C LEU A 178 4.13 16.19 -3.98
N ARG A 179 2.98 16.82 -4.22
CA ARG A 179 2.60 18.01 -3.47
C ARG A 179 2.47 17.69 -1.98
N HIS A 180 3.03 18.56 -1.14
CA HIS A 180 3.05 18.43 0.32
C HIS A 180 3.87 17.24 0.85
N VAL A 181 4.76 16.66 0.05
CA VAL A 181 5.75 15.67 0.47
C VAL A 181 7.03 16.37 0.90
N ASP A 182 7.69 15.89 1.96
CA ASP A 182 9.06 16.31 2.26
C ASP A 182 10.03 15.72 1.23
N LEU A 183 10.66 16.56 0.43
CA LEU A 183 11.57 16.18 -0.65
C LEU A 183 13.06 16.18 -0.20
N HIS A 184 13.31 16.28 1.10
CA HIS A 184 14.68 16.25 1.61
C HIS A 184 15.39 14.94 1.23
N GLY A 185 16.60 15.06 0.68
CA GLY A 185 17.38 13.92 0.19
C GLY A 185 17.09 13.47 -1.24
N LEU A 186 16.08 14.00 -1.91
CA LEU A 186 15.80 13.73 -3.32
C LEU A 186 16.85 14.43 -4.20
N ASP A 187 17.65 13.64 -4.92
CA ASP A 187 18.68 14.18 -5.84
C ASP A 187 18.13 14.24 -7.28
N ILE A 188 17.77 15.43 -7.72
CA ILE A 188 17.22 15.68 -9.07
C ILE A 188 18.17 15.30 -10.22
N ARG A 189 19.46 15.08 -9.93
CA ARG A 189 20.45 14.65 -10.92
C ARG A 189 20.42 13.15 -11.18
N ARG A 190 19.78 12.39 -10.30
CA ARG A 190 19.76 10.91 -10.33
C ARG A 190 18.41 10.33 -10.65
N MET A 191 17.36 11.16 -10.60
CA MET A 191 15.98 10.70 -10.80
C MET A 191 15.35 11.38 -12.01
N ASP A 192 14.52 10.65 -12.72
CA ASP A 192 13.68 11.19 -13.78
C ASP A 192 12.40 11.75 -13.16
N LEU A 193 12.37 13.06 -13.01
CA LEU A 193 11.24 13.81 -12.44
C LEU A 193 10.35 14.43 -13.53
N THR A 194 10.37 13.90 -14.74
CA THR A 194 9.54 14.38 -15.85
C THR A 194 8.07 14.37 -15.45
N GLY A 195 7.42 15.55 -15.51
CA GLY A 195 5.99 15.71 -15.24
C GLY A 195 5.58 15.60 -13.76
N VAL A 196 6.53 15.49 -12.82
CA VAL A 196 6.25 15.50 -11.38
C VAL A 196 5.64 16.83 -10.97
N LYS A 197 4.59 16.79 -10.16
CA LYS A 197 3.93 17.96 -9.59
C LYS A 197 4.43 18.22 -8.17
N ILE A 198 4.77 19.45 -7.86
CA ILE A 198 5.18 19.92 -6.54
C ILE A 198 4.47 21.23 -6.19
N CYS A 199 4.51 21.63 -4.92
CA CYS A 199 4.12 22.96 -4.48
C CYS A 199 5.28 23.97 -4.69
N ASP A 200 4.98 25.23 -4.80
CA ASP A 200 5.99 26.31 -4.99
C ASP A 200 7.03 26.30 -3.86
N TRP A 201 6.62 26.12 -2.61
CA TRP A 201 7.52 26.12 -1.46
C TRP A 201 8.47 24.90 -1.40
N GLN A 202 8.20 23.83 -2.14
CA GLN A 202 9.08 22.65 -2.21
C GLN A 202 10.30 22.88 -3.12
N GLN A 203 10.33 23.95 -3.91
CA GLN A 203 11.44 24.26 -4.84
C GLN A 203 12.77 24.43 -4.10
N GLU A 204 12.76 25.04 -2.92
CA GLU A 204 13.97 25.23 -2.11
C GLU A 204 14.65 23.90 -1.79
N SER A 205 13.90 22.88 -1.36
CA SER A 205 14.44 21.55 -1.04
C SER A 205 15.13 20.90 -2.24
N LEU A 206 14.64 21.15 -3.46
CA LEU A 206 15.20 20.56 -4.70
C LEU A 206 16.40 21.35 -5.24
N LEU A 207 16.42 22.66 -5.08
CA LEU A 207 17.42 23.55 -5.68
C LEU A 207 18.59 23.85 -4.76
N SER A 208 18.38 23.83 -3.45
CA SER A 208 19.42 24.05 -2.45
C SER A 208 20.61 23.09 -2.58
N PRO A 209 20.44 21.77 -2.85
CA PRO A 209 21.55 20.84 -3.07
C PRO A 209 22.39 21.16 -4.32
N LEU A 210 21.89 22.00 -5.23
CA LEU A 210 22.63 22.51 -6.40
C LEU A 210 23.37 23.82 -6.11
N GLY A 211 23.26 24.36 -4.89
CA GLY A 211 23.82 25.67 -4.52
C GLY A 211 22.97 26.86 -4.97
N LEU A 212 21.70 26.61 -5.39
CA LEU A 212 20.80 27.69 -5.79
C LEU A 212 20.01 28.19 -4.58
N VAL A 213 19.74 29.49 -4.56
CA VAL A 213 18.93 30.15 -3.53
C VAL A 213 17.60 30.55 -4.18
N VAL A 214 16.50 30.07 -3.59
CA VAL A 214 15.14 30.49 -3.96
C VAL A 214 14.79 31.75 -3.14
N SER A 215 14.43 32.83 -3.78
CA SER A 215 14.13 34.13 -3.16
C SER A 215 12.72 34.62 -3.54
#